data_481f09ad079c933ad6ccd8680c0c9a99
#
_entry.id   481f09ad079c933ad6ccd8680c0c9a99
#
_cell.length_a   1.000
_cell.length_b   1.000
_cell.length_c   1.000
_cell.angle_alpha   90.00
_cell.angle_beta   90.00
_cell.angle_gamma   90.00
#
_symmetry.space_group_name_H-M   'P 1'
#
loop_
_entity.id
_entity.type
_entity.pdbx_description
1 polymer ?
#
loop_
_entity_poly.entity_id
_entity_poly.type
_entity_poly.pdbx_seq_one_letter_code
_entity_poly.pdbx_strand_id
1 'polypeptide(L)'
;MTCQGSTPPRSAEALAAARAAQPAWAAIPLAQRLALLGRVRRTIARDPAPLLASLSHKRPDADTLAAELLPLADAIRFLERAAPGLLRPRALHGGRPLWLSGVAASIRREPVGVVLILAPANFPLMLPGIQTVQALAAGNAVCVKPAPGCAAPMRALAEMLHRAGLPADVLHILSEDTATGATASAAGFDLIVLTGSAATGQAVLAATAAALTPAIMELSGCDPMFVLPSADLALVADCLAFALRLNDGATCIAPRRVYVPEHRIPALESALRERLAGRAHIPPPAAVADAIAEAQRAGARVCGPLVVHPSKAARSALRLFRDDLFAPVVSLIPVGSTEEALAADRACPYALGASVFGAPAEARALVPRLRAGSVVVNDVIVPTADPRLPFGGRGRSGFGVTRGAEGLLALTVAKAVSVRRGRFRPHLRRPTPSDAAMLRALLQLLHGGARDRMTALRSLARRRRPPQRGAGSGE
;
A
#
# COMPACT_ATOMS: atom_id res chain seq x y z
N MET A 1 8.80 -17.12 -36.08
CA MET A 1 9.84 -16.10 -35.91
C MET A 1 10.22 -16.10 -34.44
N THR A 2 11.35 -16.72 -34.10
CA THR A 2 11.91 -16.78 -32.75
C THR A 2 12.35 -15.37 -32.37
N CYS A 3 11.70 -14.74 -31.37
CA CYS A 3 12.18 -13.51 -30.76
C CYS A 3 13.56 -13.77 -30.17
N GLN A 4 14.60 -13.26 -30.83
CA GLN A 4 15.93 -13.16 -30.24
C GLN A 4 15.81 -12.33 -28.96
N GLY A 5 16.05 -12.95 -27.81
CA GLY A 5 16.03 -12.30 -26.51
C GLY A 5 17.12 -11.22 -26.48
N SER A 6 16.72 -9.96 -26.62
CA SER A 6 17.62 -8.85 -26.34
C SER A 6 18.06 -8.92 -24.88
N THR A 7 19.35 -8.78 -24.63
CA THR A 7 19.91 -8.68 -23.28
C THR A 7 19.18 -7.55 -22.53
N PRO A 8 18.68 -7.78 -21.30
CA PRO A 8 17.97 -6.74 -20.55
C PRO A 8 18.91 -5.55 -20.31
N PRO A 9 18.43 -4.30 -20.43
CA PRO A 9 19.24 -3.11 -20.28
C PRO A 9 19.83 -3.02 -18.85
N ARG A 10 21.02 -2.45 -18.74
CA ARG A 10 21.58 -2.11 -17.43
C ARG A 10 20.70 -1.09 -16.73
N SER A 11 20.60 -1.15 -15.41
CA SER A 11 19.70 -0.28 -14.62
C SER A 11 19.88 1.22 -14.90
N ALA A 12 21.13 1.66 -15.09
CA ALA A 12 21.43 3.06 -15.39
C ALA A 12 20.98 3.49 -16.81
N GLU A 13 21.13 2.60 -17.79
CA GLU A 13 20.71 2.84 -19.18
C GLU A 13 19.18 2.91 -19.27
N ALA A 14 18.48 1.96 -18.61
CA ALA A 14 17.03 1.95 -18.53
C ALA A 14 16.48 3.20 -17.82
N LEU A 15 17.13 3.63 -16.73
CA LEU A 15 16.74 4.84 -16.02
C LEU A 15 16.92 6.10 -16.90
N ALA A 16 18.04 6.20 -17.63
CA ALA A 16 18.31 7.34 -18.51
C ALA A 16 17.28 7.42 -19.65
N ALA A 17 16.99 6.29 -20.31
CA ALA A 17 15.96 6.20 -21.36
C ALA A 17 14.56 6.55 -20.83
N ALA A 18 14.19 5.98 -19.67
CA ALA A 18 12.92 6.26 -19.03
C ALA A 18 12.78 7.76 -18.65
N ARG A 19 13.85 8.39 -18.14
CA ARG A 19 13.86 9.84 -17.84
C ARG A 19 13.68 10.70 -19.05
N ALA A 20 14.29 10.34 -20.16
CA ALA A 20 14.12 11.06 -21.42
C ALA A 20 12.68 10.95 -21.96
N ALA A 21 12.05 9.78 -21.83
CA ALA A 21 10.70 9.52 -22.35
C ALA A 21 9.57 10.04 -21.42
N GLN A 22 9.80 10.11 -20.12
CA GLN A 22 8.75 10.39 -19.11
C GLN A 22 8.04 11.74 -19.33
N PRO A 23 8.71 12.87 -19.66
CA PRO A 23 8.01 14.15 -19.85
C PRO A 23 7.01 14.10 -21.01
N ALA A 24 7.36 13.46 -22.11
CA ALA A 24 6.48 13.30 -23.26
C ALA A 24 5.27 12.42 -22.90
N TRP A 25 5.48 11.33 -22.13
CA TRP A 25 4.40 10.49 -21.62
C TRP A 25 3.48 11.25 -20.66
N ALA A 26 4.03 12.04 -19.74
CA ALA A 26 3.27 12.85 -18.80
C ALA A 26 2.41 13.91 -19.49
N ALA A 27 2.88 14.44 -20.62
CA ALA A 27 2.15 15.43 -21.43
C ALA A 27 0.95 14.83 -22.17
N ILE A 28 0.89 13.51 -22.36
CA ILE A 28 -0.28 12.84 -22.95
C ILE A 28 -1.49 13.00 -22.01
N PRO A 29 -2.66 13.47 -22.52
CA PRO A 29 -3.85 13.63 -21.71
C PRO A 29 -4.22 12.34 -20.95
N LEU A 30 -4.65 12.46 -19.68
CA LEU A 30 -5.02 11.33 -18.84
C LEU A 30 -6.00 10.38 -19.55
N ALA A 31 -7.01 10.94 -20.25
CA ALA A 31 -7.99 10.14 -20.98
C ALA A 31 -7.35 9.21 -22.02
N GLN A 32 -6.30 9.65 -22.71
CA GLN A 32 -5.60 8.85 -23.70
C GLN A 32 -4.75 7.74 -23.04
N ARG A 33 -4.07 8.06 -21.92
CA ARG A 33 -3.35 7.05 -21.12
C ARG A 33 -4.30 5.96 -20.62
N LEU A 34 -5.47 6.36 -20.09
CA LEU A 34 -6.49 5.42 -19.62
C LEU A 34 -7.11 4.60 -20.78
N ALA A 35 -7.31 5.20 -21.96
CA ALA A 35 -7.80 4.49 -23.14
C ALA A 35 -6.81 3.40 -23.59
N LEU A 36 -5.49 3.67 -23.48
CA LEU A 36 -4.45 2.67 -23.72
C LEU A 36 -4.57 1.50 -22.73
N LEU A 37 -4.63 1.78 -21.43
CA LEU A 37 -4.80 0.75 -20.39
C LEU A 37 -6.10 -0.05 -20.61
N GLY A 38 -7.19 0.61 -20.99
CA GLY A 38 -8.44 -0.04 -21.35
C GLY A 38 -8.32 -0.99 -22.55
N ARG A 39 -7.47 -0.69 -23.54
CA ARG A 39 -7.15 -1.63 -24.62
C ARG A 39 -6.45 -2.88 -24.06
N VAL A 40 -5.44 -2.70 -23.21
CA VAL A 40 -4.73 -3.82 -22.56
C VAL A 40 -5.70 -4.70 -21.78
N ARG A 41 -6.56 -4.11 -20.93
CA ARG A 41 -7.59 -4.86 -20.19
C ARG A 41 -8.48 -5.71 -21.11
N ARG A 42 -8.93 -5.13 -22.24
CA ARG A 42 -9.74 -5.87 -23.21
C ARG A 42 -8.94 -6.96 -23.92
N THR A 43 -7.66 -6.77 -24.15
CA THR A 43 -6.77 -7.81 -24.70
C THR A 43 -6.62 -8.96 -23.72
N ILE A 44 -6.35 -8.68 -22.44
CA ILE A 44 -6.30 -9.70 -21.37
C ILE A 44 -7.61 -10.50 -21.32
N ALA A 45 -8.75 -9.83 -21.40
CA ALA A 45 -10.06 -10.49 -21.35
C ALA A 45 -10.35 -11.36 -22.59
N ARG A 46 -9.86 -10.97 -23.77
CA ARG A 46 -10.08 -11.68 -25.05
C ARG A 46 -9.12 -12.85 -25.22
N ASP A 47 -7.86 -12.63 -24.85
CA ASP A 47 -6.77 -13.58 -25.02
C ASP A 47 -5.84 -13.59 -23.80
N PRO A 48 -6.19 -14.34 -22.75
CA PRO A 48 -5.36 -14.47 -21.55
C PRO A 48 -4.18 -15.43 -21.76
N ALA A 49 -4.15 -16.21 -22.87
CA ALA A 49 -3.21 -17.31 -23.06
C ALA A 49 -1.73 -16.93 -22.94
N PRO A 50 -1.24 -15.79 -23.46
CA PRO A 50 0.17 -15.41 -23.29
C PRO A 50 0.57 -15.17 -21.82
N LEU A 51 -0.33 -14.59 -21.00
CA LEU A 51 -0.10 -14.39 -19.59
C LEU A 51 -0.19 -15.69 -18.81
N LEU A 52 -1.16 -16.55 -19.11
CA LEU A 52 -1.27 -17.88 -18.50
C LEU A 52 -0.03 -18.73 -18.79
N ALA A 53 0.41 -18.79 -20.03
CA ALA A 53 1.62 -19.53 -20.42
C ALA A 53 2.87 -19.05 -19.66
N SER A 54 2.99 -17.75 -19.40
CA SER A 54 4.10 -17.18 -18.63
C SER A 54 4.11 -17.56 -17.14
N LEU A 55 2.98 -18.10 -16.63
CA LEU A 55 2.76 -18.45 -15.21
C LEU A 55 2.44 -19.93 -14.99
N SER A 56 2.35 -20.73 -16.04
CA SER A 56 1.88 -22.14 -16.01
C SER A 56 2.68 -23.05 -15.08
N HIS A 57 3.97 -22.72 -14.88
CA HIS A 57 4.84 -23.46 -13.96
C HIS A 57 4.61 -23.14 -12.48
N LYS A 58 3.80 -22.12 -12.18
CA LYS A 58 3.56 -21.65 -10.80
C LYS A 58 2.34 -22.32 -10.17
N ARG A 59 1.24 -22.42 -10.94
CA ARG A 59 -0.05 -22.91 -10.45
C ARG A 59 -1.00 -23.24 -11.62
N PRO A 60 -2.11 -23.98 -11.34
CA PRO A 60 -3.14 -24.24 -12.34
C PRO A 60 -3.76 -22.96 -12.93
N ASP A 61 -4.27 -23.03 -14.14
CA ASP A 61 -4.85 -21.89 -14.87
C ASP A 61 -5.99 -21.22 -14.11
N ALA A 62 -6.88 -22.01 -13.47
CA ALA A 62 -7.99 -21.46 -12.70
C ALA A 62 -7.51 -20.58 -11.52
N ASP A 63 -6.50 -21.04 -10.79
CA ASP A 63 -5.90 -20.29 -9.69
C ASP A 63 -5.14 -19.06 -10.23
N THR A 64 -4.48 -19.19 -11.37
CA THR A 64 -3.78 -18.07 -12.03
C THR A 64 -4.75 -17.01 -12.52
N LEU A 65 -5.86 -17.40 -13.15
CA LEU A 65 -6.91 -16.48 -13.56
C LEU A 65 -7.48 -15.72 -12.35
N ALA A 66 -7.80 -16.42 -11.27
CA ALA A 66 -8.40 -15.84 -10.08
C ALA A 66 -7.43 -14.94 -9.30
N ALA A 67 -6.16 -15.34 -9.19
CA ALA A 67 -5.20 -14.65 -8.31
C ALA A 67 -4.34 -13.59 -9.01
N GLU A 68 -4.20 -13.64 -10.34
CA GLU A 68 -3.32 -12.74 -11.08
C GLU A 68 -4.07 -11.90 -12.12
N LEU A 69 -4.82 -12.55 -13.04
CA LEU A 69 -5.36 -11.86 -14.21
C LEU A 69 -6.63 -11.05 -13.87
N LEU A 70 -7.57 -11.63 -13.13
CA LEU A 70 -8.80 -10.93 -12.74
C LEU A 70 -8.50 -9.69 -11.89
N PRO A 71 -7.67 -9.76 -10.82
CA PRO A 71 -7.35 -8.58 -10.04
C PRO A 71 -6.62 -7.50 -10.84
N LEU A 72 -5.72 -7.87 -11.76
CA LEU A 72 -5.04 -6.92 -12.65
C LEU A 72 -6.04 -6.23 -13.59
N ALA A 73 -6.95 -6.98 -14.21
CA ALA A 73 -7.96 -6.41 -15.09
C ALA A 73 -8.92 -5.49 -14.33
N ASP A 74 -9.34 -5.87 -13.13
CA ASP A 74 -10.18 -5.04 -12.26
C ASP A 74 -9.47 -3.78 -11.78
N ALA A 75 -8.17 -3.84 -11.50
CA ALA A 75 -7.38 -2.66 -11.17
C ALA A 75 -7.32 -1.67 -12.35
N ILE A 76 -7.14 -2.14 -13.57
CA ILE A 76 -7.19 -1.26 -14.76
C ILE A 76 -8.60 -0.66 -14.89
N ARG A 77 -9.66 -1.44 -14.71
CA ARG A 77 -11.04 -0.96 -14.76
C ARG A 77 -11.33 0.08 -13.67
N PHE A 78 -10.77 -0.09 -12.48
CA PHE A 78 -10.86 0.90 -11.42
C PHE A 78 -10.19 2.22 -11.84
N LEU A 79 -8.99 2.17 -12.44
CA LEU A 79 -8.30 3.36 -12.94
C LEU A 79 -9.10 4.10 -14.01
N GLU A 80 -9.69 3.38 -14.98
CA GLU A 80 -10.54 3.97 -16.01
C GLU A 80 -11.66 4.83 -15.41
N ARG A 81 -12.20 4.43 -14.26
CA ARG A 81 -13.35 5.08 -13.59
C ARG A 81 -12.93 6.14 -12.58
N ALA A 82 -11.93 5.85 -11.76
CA ALA A 82 -11.60 6.66 -10.59
C ALA A 82 -10.50 7.70 -10.86
N ALA A 83 -9.51 7.38 -11.71
CA ALA A 83 -8.37 8.27 -11.93
C ALA A 83 -8.74 9.68 -12.43
N PRO A 84 -9.75 9.86 -13.31
CA PRO A 84 -10.16 11.21 -13.73
C PRO A 84 -10.59 12.12 -12.57
N GLY A 85 -11.28 11.57 -11.58
CA GLY A 85 -11.67 12.30 -10.38
C GLY A 85 -10.52 12.55 -9.42
N LEU A 86 -9.64 11.55 -9.24
CA LEU A 86 -8.54 11.59 -8.27
C LEU A 86 -7.39 12.51 -8.71
N LEU A 87 -7.08 12.54 -10.01
CA LEU A 87 -5.93 13.28 -10.55
C LEU A 87 -6.29 14.67 -11.08
N ARG A 88 -7.57 15.04 -11.11
CA ARG A 88 -7.98 16.38 -11.54
C ARG A 88 -7.43 17.47 -10.60
N PRO A 89 -7.10 18.66 -11.12
CA PRO A 89 -6.79 19.80 -10.28
C PRO A 89 -7.97 20.13 -9.35
N ARG A 90 -7.70 20.29 -8.06
CA ARG A 90 -8.71 20.60 -7.05
C ARG A 90 -8.55 22.06 -6.60
N ALA A 91 -9.49 22.91 -6.98
CA ALA A 91 -9.59 24.25 -6.44
C ALA A 91 -10.04 24.21 -4.96
N LEU A 92 -9.41 25.05 -4.14
CA LEU A 92 -9.76 25.17 -2.72
C LEU A 92 -10.76 26.30 -2.57
N HIS A 93 -12.03 25.93 -2.36
CA HIS A 93 -13.13 26.85 -2.11
C HIS A 93 -13.45 26.88 -0.62
N GLY A 94 -13.65 28.08 -0.06
CA GLY A 94 -13.96 28.24 1.37
C GLY A 94 -12.73 28.12 2.29
N GLY A 95 -12.93 28.46 3.57
CA GLY A 95 -11.91 28.34 4.63
C GLY A 95 -10.63 29.19 4.43
N ARG A 96 -10.59 30.03 3.42
CA ARG A 96 -9.44 30.92 3.18
C ARG A 96 -9.36 31.96 4.29
N PRO A 97 -8.18 32.15 4.95
CA PRO A 97 -7.97 33.22 5.91
C PRO A 97 -8.29 34.60 5.29
N LEU A 98 -8.97 35.47 6.05
CA LEU A 98 -9.37 36.80 5.58
C LEU A 98 -8.19 37.64 5.08
N TRP A 99 -7.04 37.53 5.76
CA TRP A 99 -5.82 38.26 5.38
C TRP A 99 -5.19 37.77 4.08
N LEU A 100 -5.60 36.60 3.55
CA LEU A 100 -5.26 36.08 2.21
C LEU A 100 -6.35 36.41 1.17
N SER A 101 -7.25 37.35 1.46
CA SER A 101 -8.24 37.81 0.48
C SER A 101 -7.59 38.16 -0.87
N GLY A 102 -8.21 37.74 -1.98
CA GLY A 102 -7.66 37.90 -3.33
C GLY A 102 -6.67 36.81 -3.75
N VAL A 103 -6.37 35.78 -2.91
CA VAL A 103 -5.59 34.61 -3.31
C VAL A 103 -6.52 33.46 -3.69
N ALA A 104 -6.44 32.95 -4.90
CA ALA A 104 -7.03 31.67 -5.29
C ALA A 104 -6.00 30.55 -5.08
N ALA A 105 -6.41 29.41 -4.55
CA ALA A 105 -5.51 28.28 -4.35
C ALA A 105 -6.07 27.00 -4.97
N SER A 106 -5.18 26.17 -5.49
CA SER A 106 -5.51 24.86 -6.03
C SER A 106 -4.40 23.86 -5.72
N ILE A 107 -4.75 22.57 -5.70
CA ILE A 107 -3.80 21.47 -5.63
C ILE A 107 -3.86 20.73 -6.96
N ARG A 108 -2.70 20.49 -7.56
CA ARG A 108 -2.52 19.65 -8.75
C ARG A 108 -1.79 18.39 -8.37
N ARG A 109 -2.04 17.31 -9.08
CA ARG A 109 -1.28 16.06 -8.98
C ARG A 109 -0.39 15.95 -10.20
N GLU A 110 0.91 15.79 -9.97
CA GLU A 110 1.91 15.61 -11.00
C GLU A 110 2.58 14.24 -10.80
N PRO A 111 3.05 13.54 -11.87
CA PRO A 111 3.79 12.30 -11.71
C PRO A 111 5.05 12.53 -10.87
N VAL A 112 5.49 11.50 -10.12
CA VAL A 112 6.75 11.56 -9.37
C VAL A 112 7.96 11.60 -10.31
N GLY A 113 7.88 10.96 -11.49
CA GLY A 113 8.96 10.85 -12.46
C GLY A 113 9.17 9.43 -12.97
N VAL A 114 10.28 8.80 -12.65
CA VAL A 114 10.59 7.40 -12.99
C VAL A 114 10.50 6.52 -11.75
N VAL A 115 9.62 5.52 -11.80
CA VAL A 115 9.37 4.60 -10.68
C VAL A 115 10.10 3.29 -10.90
N LEU A 116 10.87 2.86 -9.90
CA LEU A 116 11.42 1.49 -9.84
C LEU A 116 10.45 0.60 -9.05
N ILE A 117 10.03 -0.51 -9.66
CA ILE A 117 9.22 -1.54 -9.01
C ILE A 117 10.09 -2.78 -8.79
N LEU A 118 10.36 -3.10 -7.52
CA LEU A 118 11.05 -4.34 -7.11
C LEU A 118 9.98 -5.38 -6.81
N ALA A 119 9.77 -6.29 -7.76
CA ALA A 119 8.64 -7.21 -7.78
C ALA A 119 8.90 -8.49 -6.97
N PRO A 120 7.86 -9.09 -6.35
CA PRO A 120 7.96 -10.33 -5.59
C PRO A 120 7.84 -11.58 -6.48
N ALA A 121 8.18 -12.74 -5.92
CA ALA A 121 8.07 -14.03 -6.60
C ALA A 121 6.70 -14.70 -6.48
N ASN A 122 5.92 -14.38 -5.44
CA ASN A 122 4.68 -15.09 -5.11
C ASN A 122 3.48 -14.73 -5.99
N PHE A 123 3.35 -13.47 -6.38
CA PHE A 123 2.36 -12.97 -7.36
C PHE A 123 3.08 -12.10 -8.39
N PRO A 124 3.83 -12.72 -9.33
CA PRO A 124 4.80 -12.02 -10.16
C PRO A 124 4.18 -11.21 -11.30
N LEU A 125 2.87 -11.30 -11.53
CA LEU A 125 2.13 -10.49 -12.48
C LEU A 125 1.23 -9.48 -11.76
N MET A 126 0.37 -9.93 -10.85
CA MET A 126 -0.70 -9.10 -10.25
C MET A 126 -0.11 -7.92 -9.49
N LEU A 127 0.82 -8.17 -8.56
CA LEU A 127 1.36 -7.12 -7.72
C LEU A 127 2.15 -6.08 -8.52
N PRO A 128 3.21 -6.44 -9.27
CA PRO A 128 3.96 -5.46 -10.06
C PRO A 128 3.13 -4.91 -11.24
N GLY A 129 2.22 -5.69 -11.80
CA GLY A 129 1.32 -5.26 -12.88
C GLY A 129 0.38 -4.14 -12.43
N ILE A 130 -0.26 -4.27 -11.26
CA ILE A 130 -1.12 -3.21 -10.70
C ILE A 130 -0.30 -1.95 -10.42
N GLN A 131 0.87 -2.08 -9.79
CA GLN A 131 1.77 -0.96 -9.52
C GLN A 131 2.21 -0.27 -10.82
N THR A 132 2.53 -1.04 -11.86
CA THR A 132 2.90 -0.54 -13.19
C THR A 132 1.76 0.25 -13.83
N VAL A 133 0.55 -0.31 -13.90
CA VAL A 133 -0.57 0.39 -14.57
C VAL A 133 -1.03 1.63 -13.79
N GLN A 134 -0.90 1.65 -12.46
CA GLN A 134 -1.14 2.84 -11.66
C GLN A 134 -0.08 3.93 -11.93
N ALA A 135 1.20 3.55 -12.00
CA ALA A 135 2.29 4.48 -12.31
C ALA A 135 2.14 5.08 -13.71
N LEU A 136 1.83 4.25 -14.72
CA LEU A 136 1.57 4.69 -16.09
C LEU A 136 0.35 5.62 -16.18
N ALA A 137 -0.75 5.29 -15.48
CA ALA A 137 -1.93 6.15 -15.41
C ALA A 137 -1.60 7.52 -14.81
N ALA A 138 -0.78 7.57 -13.77
CA ALA A 138 -0.32 8.83 -13.15
C ALA A 138 0.61 9.65 -14.07
N GLY A 139 1.19 9.06 -15.12
CA GLY A 139 2.10 9.72 -16.06
C GLY A 139 3.59 9.50 -15.76
N ASN A 140 3.91 8.51 -14.93
CA ASN A 140 5.28 8.10 -14.66
C ASN A 140 5.81 7.19 -15.75
N ALA A 141 7.13 7.16 -15.95
CA ALA A 141 7.83 6.04 -16.57
C ALA A 141 8.18 4.99 -15.50
N VAL A 142 8.37 3.74 -15.92
CA VAL A 142 8.48 2.60 -14.99
C VAL A 142 9.64 1.69 -15.40
N CYS A 143 10.45 1.31 -14.42
CA CYS A 143 11.37 0.18 -14.54
C CYS A 143 10.93 -0.91 -13.55
N VAL A 144 10.70 -2.12 -14.04
CA VAL A 144 10.35 -3.27 -13.20
C VAL A 144 11.53 -4.21 -13.10
N LYS A 145 11.96 -4.51 -11.88
CA LYS A 145 12.93 -5.57 -11.60
C LYS A 145 12.17 -6.79 -11.06
N PRO A 146 11.94 -7.83 -11.88
CA PRO A 146 11.27 -9.06 -11.45
C PRO A 146 12.07 -9.82 -10.41
N ALA A 147 11.41 -10.63 -9.58
CA ALA A 147 12.12 -11.61 -8.76
C ALA A 147 12.79 -12.68 -9.63
N PRO A 148 13.86 -13.35 -9.15
CA PRO A 148 14.51 -14.42 -9.89
C PRO A 148 13.52 -15.49 -10.37
N GLY A 149 13.62 -15.90 -11.63
CA GLY A 149 12.70 -16.83 -12.30
C GLY A 149 11.29 -16.28 -12.58
N CYS A 150 11.09 -14.96 -12.48
CA CYS A 150 9.74 -14.34 -12.58
C CYS A 150 9.65 -13.21 -13.62
N ALA A 151 10.58 -13.13 -14.58
CA ALA A 151 10.55 -12.05 -15.59
C ALA A 151 9.45 -12.25 -16.66
N ALA A 152 9.12 -13.49 -16.99
CA ALA A 152 8.23 -13.82 -18.10
C ALA A 152 6.84 -13.13 -18.03
N PRO A 153 6.12 -13.12 -16.88
CA PRO A 153 4.81 -12.47 -16.80
C PRO A 153 4.87 -10.96 -17.06
N MET A 154 5.87 -10.28 -16.52
CA MET A 154 6.02 -8.84 -16.72
C MET A 154 6.48 -8.49 -18.13
N ARG A 155 7.27 -9.35 -18.79
CA ARG A 155 7.60 -9.20 -20.23
C ARG A 155 6.36 -9.35 -21.09
N ALA A 156 5.53 -10.36 -20.84
CA ALA A 156 4.27 -10.56 -21.55
C ALA A 156 3.31 -9.36 -21.38
N LEU A 157 3.19 -8.82 -20.16
CA LEU A 157 2.40 -7.61 -19.91
C LEU A 157 2.99 -6.38 -20.64
N ALA A 158 4.31 -6.20 -20.61
CA ALA A 158 4.98 -5.11 -21.31
C ALA A 158 4.74 -5.16 -22.81
N GLU A 159 4.82 -6.34 -23.44
CA GLU A 159 4.48 -6.52 -24.84
C GLU A 159 3.03 -6.13 -25.15
N MET A 160 2.07 -6.50 -24.30
CA MET A 160 0.67 -6.09 -24.47
C MET A 160 0.51 -4.57 -24.38
N LEU A 161 1.23 -3.92 -23.45
CA LEU A 161 1.24 -2.46 -23.29
C LEU A 161 1.84 -1.78 -24.52
N HIS A 162 2.97 -2.24 -25.03
CA HIS A 162 3.60 -1.70 -26.25
C HIS A 162 2.72 -1.88 -27.48
N ARG A 163 2.13 -3.06 -27.68
CA ARG A 163 1.15 -3.29 -28.76
C ARG A 163 -0.09 -2.40 -28.64
N ALA A 164 -0.45 -2.00 -27.42
CA ALA A 164 -1.53 -1.03 -27.18
C ALA A 164 -1.10 0.42 -27.42
N GLY A 165 0.17 0.70 -27.75
CA GLY A 165 0.70 2.02 -28.11
C GLY A 165 1.48 2.71 -26.97
N LEU A 166 1.93 1.98 -25.95
CA LEU A 166 2.87 2.53 -24.98
C LEU A 166 4.23 2.76 -25.65
N PRO A 167 4.84 3.96 -25.55
CA PRO A 167 6.20 4.19 -26.07
C PRO A 167 7.22 3.25 -25.42
N ALA A 168 8.21 2.80 -26.19
CA ALA A 168 9.17 1.79 -25.76
C ALA A 168 9.89 2.14 -24.46
N ASP A 169 10.38 3.39 -24.37
CA ASP A 169 11.21 3.83 -23.23
C ASP A 169 10.43 4.27 -21.99
N VAL A 170 9.09 4.13 -22.00
CA VAL A 170 8.25 4.42 -20.82
C VAL A 170 8.17 3.24 -19.86
N LEU A 171 8.42 2.01 -20.34
CA LEU A 171 8.43 0.80 -19.51
C LEU A 171 9.60 -0.10 -19.85
N HIS A 172 10.45 -0.38 -18.87
CA HIS A 172 11.57 -1.31 -18.99
C HIS A 172 11.44 -2.47 -18.01
N ILE A 173 11.68 -3.69 -18.49
CA ILE A 173 11.80 -4.88 -17.65
C ILE A 173 13.29 -5.20 -17.51
N LEU A 174 13.81 -4.98 -16.30
CA LEU A 174 15.22 -5.19 -15.96
C LEU A 174 15.54 -6.69 -15.84
N SER A 175 16.83 -7.01 -15.69
CA SER A 175 17.25 -8.36 -15.34
C SER A 175 16.69 -8.79 -13.97
N GLU A 176 16.36 -10.05 -13.84
CA GLU A 176 15.75 -10.62 -12.62
C GLU A 176 16.79 -11.01 -11.54
N ASP A 177 18.09 -10.88 -11.84
CA ASP A 177 19.16 -11.21 -10.89
C ASP A 177 19.16 -10.26 -9.66
N THR A 178 19.70 -10.74 -8.56
CA THR A 178 19.74 -9.97 -7.30
C THR A 178 20.67 -8.76 -7.39
N ALA A 179 21.77 -8.87 -8.15
CA ALA A 179 22.74 -7.78 -8.31
C ALA A 179 22.12 -6.58 -9.03
N THR A 180 21.28 -6.83 -10.05
CA THR A 180 20.48 -5.78 -10.72
C THR A 180 19.56 -5.06 -9.71
N GLY A 181 18.95 -5.79 -8.75
CA GLY A 181 18.13 -5.17 -7.71
C GLY A 181 18.90 -4.20 -6.83
N ALA A 182 20.11 -4.61 -6.41
CA ALA A 182 20.98 -3.78 -5.58
C ALA A 182 21.46 -2.52 -6.34
N THR A 183 21.94 -2.67 -7.58
CA THR A 183 22.40 -1.54 -8.40
C THR A 183 21.27 -0.60 -8.78
N ALA A 184 20.08 -1.11 -9.11
CA ALA A 184 18.91 -0.30 -9.41
C ALA A 184 18.46 0.52 -8.19
N SER A 185 18.47 -0.07 -6.99
CA SER A 185 18.10 0.63 -5.76
C SER A 185 18.97 1.84 -5.48
N ALA A 186 20.24 1.83 -5.87
CA ALA A 186 21.19 2.92 -5.69
C ALA A 186 21.24 3.90 -6.89
N ALA A 187 20.53 3.61 -7.99
CA ALA A 187 20.66 4.38 -9.24
C ALA A 187 20.00 5.76 -9.24
N GLY A 188 19.26 6.12 -8.20
CA GLY A 188 18.63 7.44 -8.08
C GLY A 188 17.30 7.57 -8.85
N PHE A 189 16.42 6.60 -8.77
CA PHE A 189 15.03 6.70 -9.21
C PHE A 189 14.26 7.74 -8.38
N ASP A 190 13.13 8.21 -8.91
CA ASP A 190 12.33 9.24 -8.24
C ASP A 190 11.39 8.64 -7.17
N LEU A 191 11.10 7.34 -7.27
CA LEU A 191 10.36 6.56 -6.26
C LEU A 191 10.71 5.07 -6.43
N ILE A 192 10.85 4.36 -5.32
CA ILE A 192 10.93 2.90 -5.31
C ILE A 192 9.68 2.29 -4.68
N VAL A 193 9.09 1.30 -5.34
CA VAL A 193 8.02 0.46 -4.79
C VAL A 193 8.58 -0.94 -4.63
N LEU A 194 8.73 -1.40 -3.40
CA LEU A 194 9.21 -2.74 -3.09
C LEU A 194 8.07 -3.58 -2.52
N THR A 195 7.89 -4.77 -3.09
CA THR A 195 7.15 -5.86 -2.45
C THR A 195 8.11 -7.00 -2.16
N GLY A 196 8.33 -7.31 -0.85
CA GLY A 196 9.34 -8.29 -0.48
C GLY A 196 9.45 -8.54 1.04
N SER A 197 10.59 -9.09 1.47
CA SER A 197 10.87 -9.33 2.89
C SER A 197 11.32 -8.06 3.62
N ALA A 198 11.17 -8.05 4.95
CA ALA A 198 11.68 -6.97 5.80
C ALA A 198 13.20 -6.77 5.66
N ALA A 199 13.96 -7.85 5.48
CA ALA A 199 15.40 -7.78 5.26
C ALA A 199 15.75 -7.10 3.92
N THR A 200 15.01 -7.43 2.85
CA THR A 200 15.15 -6.76 1.55
C THR A 200 14.79 -5.29 1.67
N GLY A 201 13.72 -4.97 2.39
CA GLY A 201 13.31 -3.58 2.65
C GLY A 201 14.41 -2.76 3.32
N GLN A 202 15.04 -3.31 4.35
CA GLN A 202 16.17 -2.66 5.03
C GLN A 202 17.36 -2.39 4.09
N ALA A 203 17.71 -3.39 3.26
CA ALA A 203 18.80 -3.24 2.28
C ALA A 203 18.49 -2.16 1.23
N VAL A 204 17.27 -2.12 0.72
CA VAL A 204 16.82 -1.10 -0.23
C VAL A 204 16.85 0.29 0.41
N LEU A 205 16.33 0.45 1.63
CA LEU A 205 16.36 1.74 2.33
C LEU A 205 17.78 2.24 2.57
N ALA A 206 18.70 1.34 2.92
CA ALA A 206 20.11 1.70 3.05
C ALA A 206 20.71 2.20 1.71
N ALA A 207 20.37 1.53 0.61
CA ALA A 207 20.84 1.90 -0.72
C ALA A 207 20.26 3.25 -1.22
N THR A 208 19.04 3.60 -0.82
CA THR A 208 18.35 4.84 -1.24
C THR A 208 18.73 6.06 -0.41
N ALA A 209 19.33 5.87 0.77
CA ALA A 209 19.56 6.95 1.75
C ALA A 209 20.40 8.10 1.18
N ALA A 210 21.46 7.81 0.43
CA ALA A 210 22.36 8.82 -0.14
C ALA A 210 21.67 9.72 -1.20
N ALA A 211 20.73 9.15 -1.97
CA ALA A 211 19.98 9.89 -2.98
C ALA A 211 18.68 10.49 -2.45
N LEU A 212 18.31 10.22 -1.19
CA LEU A 212 17.03 10.60 -0.57
C LEU A 212 15.83 10.10 -1.41
N THR A 213 15.97 8.97 -2.09
CA THR A 213 14.90 8.41 -2.91
C THR A 213 13.76 7.92 -2.01
N PRO A 214 12.54 8.45 -2.15
CA PRO A 214 11.39 7.98 -1.39
C PRO A 214 11.03 6.55 -1.77
N ALA A 215 10.39 5.83 -0.83
CA ALA A 215 10.01 4.45 -1.05
C ALA A 215 8.62 4.13 -0.50
N ILE A 216 7.94 3.19 -1.18
CA ILE A 216 6.76 2.47 -0.69
C ILE A 216 7.22 1.06 -0.42
N MET A 217 7.10 0.63 0.83
CA MET A 217 7.57 -0.68 1.30
C MET A 217 6.37 -1.55 1.66
N GLU A 218 5.97 -2.44 0.76
CA GLU A 218 4.99 -3.48 1.00
C GLU A 218 5.76 -4.74 1.40
N LEU A 219 5.95 -4.90 2.71
CA LEU A 219 6.73 -6.00 3.23
C LEU A 219 5.82 -7.10 3.76
N SER A 220 6.39 -8.30 3.94
CA SER A 220 5.64 -9.46 4.37
C SER A 220 5.02 -9.32 5.78
N GLY A 221 4.14 -10.26 6.12
CA GLY A 221 3.43 -10.31 7.38
C GLY A 221 3.62 -11.61 8.14
N CYS A 222 3.31 -11.58 9.44
CA CYS A 222 3.06 -12.74 10.27
C CYS A 222 1.64 -12.60 10.83
N ASP A 223 0.65 -12.81 9.96
CA ASP A 223 -0.69 -12.27 10.16
C ASP A 223 -1.53 -13.05 11.18
N PRO A 224 -2.28 -12.35 12.05
CA PRO A 224 -3.18 -12.94 13.01
C PRO A 224 -4.54 -13.28 12.40
N MET A 225 -5.15 -14.35 12.89
CA MET A 225 -6.57 -14.62 12.79
C MET A 225 -7.16 -14.71 14.19
N PHE A 226 -8.20 -13.93 14.43
CA PHE A 226 -8.94 -13.92 15.70
C PHE A 226 -10.23 -14.72 15.52
N VAL A 227 -10.35 -15.84 16.23
CA VAL A 227 -11.56 -16.66 16.28
C VAL A 227 -12.31 -16.30 17.55
N LEU A 228 -13.40 -15.52 17.41
CA LEU A 228 -14.23 -15.12 18.56
C LEU A 228 -15.12 -16.28 19.03
N PRO A 229 -15.69 -16.21 20.25
CA PRO A 229 -16.58 -17.24 20.75
C PRO A 229 -17.79 -17.51 19.84
N SER A 230 -18.28 -16.50 19.15
CA SER A 230 -19.40 -16.58 18.19
C SER A 230 -19.03 -17.07 16.79
N ALA A 231 -17.75 -17.38 16.52
CA ALA A 231 -17.29 -17.77 15.18
C ALA A 231 -17.85 -19.13 14.75
N ASP A 232 -18.20 -19.25 13.47
CA ASP A 232 -18.46 -20.53 12.82
C ASP A 232 -17.12 -21.24 12.54
N LEU A 233 -16.85 -22.34 13.25
CA LEU A 233 -15.61 -23.10 13.10
C LEU A 233 -15.50 -23.83 11.76
N ALA A 234 -16.62 -24.18 11.12
CA ALA A 234 -16.58 -24.78 9.80
C ALA A 234 -16.04 -23.77 8.78
N LEU A 235 -16.56 -22.54 8.80
CA LEU A 235 -16.08 -21.45 7.97
C LEU A 235 -14.59 -21.11 8.25
N VAL A 236 -14.19 -21.06 9.53
CA VAL A 236 -12.80 -20.84 9.92
C VAL A 236 -11.89 -21.90 9.31
N ALA A 237 -12.29 -23.19 9.41
CA ALA A 237 -11.52 -24.30 8.88
C ALA A 237 -11.44 -24.27 7.35
N ASP A 238 -12.53 -23.93 6.65
CA ASP A 238 -12.54 -23.77 5.19
C ASP A 238 -11.59 -22.65 4.75
N CYS A 239 -11.63 -21.51 5.42
CA CYS A 239 -10.76 -20.36 5.14
C CYS A 239 -9.28 -20.67 5.40
N LEU A 240 -8.96 -21.38 6.49
CA LEU A 240 -7.59 -21.79 6.78
C LEU A 240 -7.07 -22.83 5.78
N ALA A 241 -7.88 -23.81 5.40
CA ALA A 241 -7.54 -24.79 4.38
C ALA A 241 -7.29 -24.11 3.01
N PHE A 242 -8.10 -23.14 2.66
CA PHE A 242 -7.89 -22.30 1.47
C PHE A 242 -6.56 -21.52 1.57
N ALA A 243 -6.29 -20.83 2.68
CA ALA A 243 -5.08 -20.02 2.85
C ALA A 243 -3.79 -20.87 2.79
N LEU A 244 -3.84 -22.11 3.33
CA LEU A 244 -2.74 -23.06 3.26
C LEU A 244 -2.52 -23.61 1.84
N ARG A 245 -3.59 -23.72 1.03
CA ARG A 245 -3.54 -24.21 -0.35
C ARG A 245 -3.11 -23.13 -1.33
N LEU A 246 -3.61 -21.90 -1.14
CA LEU A 246 -3.32 -20.80 -2.06
C LEU A 246 -1.82 -20.53 -2.11
N ASN A 247 -1.24 -20.75 -3.30
CA ASN A 247 0.18 -20.55 -3.56
C ASN A 247 1.11 -21.26 -2.55
N ASP A 248 0.71 -22.47 -2.11
CA ASP A 248 1.39 -23.27 -1.07
C ASP A 248 1.71 -22.49 0.20
N GLY A 249 0.77 -21.65 0.61
CA GLY A 249 0.91 -20.77 1.77
C GLY A 249 1.85 -19.58 1.55
N ALA A 250 2.45 -19.41 0.37
CA ALA A 250 3.35 -18.29 0.06
C ALA A 250 2.58 -16.99 -0.26
N THR A 251 1.67 -16.60 0.64
CA THR A 251 0.88 -15.36 0.55
C THR A 251 1.22 -14.48 1.76
N CYS A 252 1.56 -13.21 1.50
CA CYS A 252 2.02 -12.26 2.52
C CYS A 252 1.02 -12.03 3.66
N ILE A 253 -0.29 -12.14 3.36
CA ILE A 253 -1.41 -12.00 4.31
C ILE A 253 -2.07 -13.33 4.67
N ALA A 254 -1.39 -14.47 4.46
CA ALA A 254 -1.89 -15.74 4.95
C ALA A 254 -1.89 -15.76 6.49
N PRO A 255 -3.00 -16.20 7.13
CA PRO A 255 -3.02 -16.35 8.58
C PRO A 255 -1.91 -17.30 9.05
N ARG A 256 -1.05 -16.80 9.94
CA ARG A 256 0.05 -17.57 10.55
C ARG A 256 -0.23 -17.88 12.01
N ARG A 257 -0.92 -16.99 12.70
CA ARG A 257 -1.22 -17.05 14.14
C ARG A 257 -2.72 -17.01 14.35
N VAL A 258 -3.33 -18.17 14.65
CA VAL A 258 -4.77 -18.30 14.84
C VAL A 258 -5.06 -18.34 16.34
N TYR A 259 -5.57 -17.25 16.88
CA TYR A 259 -5.98 -17.12 18.27
C TYR A 259 -7.39 -17.68 18.45
N VAL A 260 -7.52 -18.73 19.26
CA VAL A 260 -8.76 -19.50 19.42
C VAL A 260 -9.09 -19.64 20.89
N PRO A 261 -10.36 -19.47 21.33
CA PRO A 261 -10.77 -19.83 22.69
C PRO A 261 -10.35 -21.25 23.02
N GLU A 262 -9.68 -21.45 24.15
CA GLU A 262 -9.01 -22.72 24.50
C GLU A 262 -9.91 -23.94 24.33
N HIS A 263 -11.17 -23.85 24.82
CA HIS A 263 -12.14 -24.92 24.74
C HIS A 263 -12.58 -25.29 23.31
N ARG A 264 -12.30 -24.43 22.32
CA ARG A 264 -12.64 -24.64 20.89
C ARG A 264 -11.50 -25.23 20.05
N ILE A 265 -10.30 -25.33 20.61
CA ILE A 265 -9.12 -25.85 19.88
C ILE A 265 -9.36 -27.27 19.36
N PRO A 266 -9.89 -28.26 20.17
CA PRO A 266 -10.07 -29.61 19.67
C PRO A 266 -11.02 -29.69 18.47
N ALA A 267 -12.11 -28.92 18.51
CA ALA A 267 -13.09 -28.91 17.44
C ALA A 267 -12.52 -28.30 16.16
N LEU A 268 -11.79 -27.18 16.24
CA LEU A 268 -11.14 -26.56 15.09
C LEU A 268 -10.02 -27.45 14.52
N GLU A 269 -9.21 -28.07 15.37
CA GLU A 269 -8.16 -29.00 14.95
C GLU A 269 -8.75 -30.19 14.18
N SER A 270 -9.85 -30.80 14.69
CA SER A 270 -10.55 -31.90 14.02
C SER A 270 -11.09 -31.46 12.64
N ALA A 271 -11.78 -30.33 12.59
CA ALA A 271 -12.33 -29.79 11.36
C ALA A 271 -11.23 -29.48 10.30
N LEU A 272 -10.08 -28.96 10.73
CA LEU A 272 -8.95 -28.70 9.84
C LEU A 272 -8.29 -30.00 9.32
N ARG A 273 -8.13 -31.01 10.16
CA ARG A 273 -7.58 -32.31 9.75
C ARG A 273 -8.44 -32.96 8.66
N GLU A 274 -9.76 -32.89 8.80
CA GLU A 274 -10.71 -33.39 7.81
C GLU A 274 -10.50 -32.68 6.43
N ARG A 275 -10.42 -31.35 6.43
CA ARG A 275 -10.25 -30.54 5.20
C ARG A 275 -8.86 -30.67 4.57
N LEU A 276 -7.88 -31.05 5.33
CA LEU A 276 -6.49 -31.24 4.86
C LEU A 276 -6.18 -32.70 4.57
N ALA A 277 -7.14 -33.62 4.78
CA ALA A 277 -6.99 -35.03 4.46
C ALA A 277 -6.66 -35.21 2.96
N GLY A 278 -5.71 -36.10 2.66
CA GLY A 278 -5.28 -36.38 1.28
C GLY A 278 -4.37 -35.31 0.64
N ARG A 279 -4.07 -34.21 1.35
CA ARG A 279 -3.10 -33.23 0.85
C ARG A 279 -1.68 -33.81 0.89
N ALA A 280 -0.95 -33.68 -0.22
CA ALA A 280 0.45 -34.03 -0.25
C ALA A 280 1.24 -33.22 0.80
N HIS A 281 2.11 -33.89 1.53
CA HIS A 281 3.02 -33.21 2.45
C HIS A 281 4.12 -32.51 1.66
N ILE A 282 4.16 -31.19 1.71
CA ILE A 282 5.26 -30.39 1.15
C ILE A 282 6.21 -30.10 2.30
N PRO A 283 7.45 -30.60 2.27
CA PRO A 283 8.43 -30.29 3.29
C PRO A 283 8.64 -28.78 3.40
N PRO A 284 8.58 -28.19 4.58
CA PRO A 284 8.81 -26.76 4.72
C PRO A 284 10.29 -26.43 4.46
N PRO A 285 10.61 -25.19 4.02
CA PRO A 285 11.99 -24.71 3.95
C PRO A 285 12.71 -24.88 5.30
N ALA A 286 14.03 -25.06 5.28
CA ALA A 286 14.82 -25.33 6.48
C ALA A 286 14.55 -24.35 7.63
N ALA A 287 14.51 -23.05 7.35
CA ALA A 287 14.20 -22.01 8.35
C ALA A 287 12.83 -22.19 9.03
N VAL A 288 11.85 -22.72 8.30
CA VAL A 288 10.51 -23.02 8.83
C VAL A 288 10.52 -24.31 9.62
N ALA A 289 11.25 -25.33 9.14
CA ALA A 289 11.45 -26.59 9.88
C ALA A 289 12.10 -26.34 11.24
N ASP A 290 13.13 -25.48 11.29
CA ASP A 290 13.80 -25.09 12.54
C ASP A 290 12.84 -24.36 13.51
N ALA A 291 11.97 -23.48 12.98
CA ALA A 291 10.97 -22.77 13.80
C ALA A 291 9.88 -23.72 14.33
N ILE A 292 9.51 -24.75 13.56
CA ILE A 292 8.60 -25.82 14.01
C ILE A 292 9.28 -26.66 15.11
N ALA A 293 10.53 -27.05 14.93
CA ALA A 293 11.29 -27.80 15.95
C ALA A 293 11.47 -27.00 17.24
N GLU A 294 11.65 -25.67 17.15
CA GLU A 294 11.66 -24.77 18.31
C GLU A 294 10.32 -24.81 19.04
N ALA A 295 9.19 -24.73 18.34
CA ALA A 295 7.86 -24.80 18.91
C ALA A 295 7.59 -26.17 19.58
N GLN A 296 8.06 -27.29 18.96
CA GLN A 296 7.95 -28.62 19.54
C GLN A 296 8.72 -28.74 20.86
N ARG A 297 9.92 -28.20 20.93
CA ARG A 297 10.71 -28.14 22.18
C ARG A 297 10.00 -27.32 23.27
N ALA A 298 9.21 -26.35 22.87
CA ALA A 298 8.36 -25.55 23.77
C ALA A 298 7.00 -26.22 24.08
N GLY A 299 6.79 -27.50 23.71
CA GLY A 299 5.62 -28.29 24.02
C GLY A 299 4.49 -28.22 22.98
N ALA A 300 4.72 -27.66 21.79
CA ALA A 300 3.72 -27.66 20.73
C ALA A 300 3.58 -29.07 20.11
N ARG A 301 2.36 -29.43 19.74
CA ARG A 301 2.07 -30.62 18.94
C ARG A 301 2.02 -30.24 17.45
N VAL A 302 2.65 -31.03 16.63
CA VAL A 302 2.69 -30.82 15.17
C VAL A 302 1.91 -31.92 14.46
N CYS A 303 1.02 -31.53 13.58
CA CYS A 303 0.21 -32.44 12.77
C CYS A 303 0.12 -31.91 11.33
N GLY A 304 1.01 -32.38 10.46
CA GLY A 304 1.13 -31.83 9.11
C GLY A 304 1.44 -30.32 9.14
N PRO A 305 0.62 -29.47 8.51
CA PRO A 305 0.82 -28.03 8.51
C PRO A 305 0.36 -27.32 9.79
N LEU A 306 -0.21 -28.05 10.75
CA LEU A 306 -0.78 -27.47 11.97
C LEU A 306 0.21 -27.59 13.13
N VAL A 307 0.46 -26.46 13.80
CA VAL A 307 1.22 -26.39 15.04
C VAL A 307 0.30 -25.94 16.15
N VAL A 308 -0.06 -26.85 17.05
CA VAL A 308 -0.97 -26.58 18.18
C VAL A 308 -0.14 -26.27 19.41
N HIS A 309 -0.23 -25.04 19.90
CA HIS A 309 0.56 -24.59 21.05
C HIS A 309 -0.12 -24.88 22.37
N PRO A 310 0.62 -25.13 23.48
CA PRO A 310 0.05 -25.25 24.80
C PRO A 310 -0.45 -23.88 25.32
N SER A 311 -1.41 -23.87 26.22
CA SER A 311 -2.09 -22.66 26.72
C SER A 311 -1.16 -21.67 27.44
N LYS A 312 -0.07 -22.12 28.01
CA LYS A 312 0.89 -21.31 28.78
C LYS A 312 2.29 -21.19 28.16
N ALA A 313 2.42 -21.39 26.85
CA ALA A 313 3.72 -21.26 26.18
C ALA A 313 4.27 -19.83 26.30
N ALA A 314 5.58 -19.70 26.41
CA ALA A 314 6.30 -18.41 26.29
C ALA A 314 6.27 -17.94 24.85
N ARG A 315 5.11 -17.45 24.38
CA ARG A 315 4.72 -17.24 22.98
C ARG A 315 5.55 -16.17 22.31
N SER A 316 5.94 -15.11 23.05
CA SER A 316 6.64 -13.95 22.48
C SER A 316 8.06 -14.22 21.99
N ALA A 317 8.65 -15.36 22.36
CA ALA A 317 10.02 -15.73 21.98
C ALA A 317 10.08 -16.60 20.70
N LEU A 318 9.04 -17.36 20.39
CA LEU A 318 9.05 -18.33 19.29
C LEU A 318 9.03 -17.65 17.92
N ARG A 319 9.85 -18.15 17.01
CA ARG A 319 9.95 -17.64 15.63
C ARG A 319 8.62 -17.72 14.87
N LEU A 320 7.80 -18.75 15.10
CA LEU A 320 6.46 -18.88 14.53
C LEU A 320 5.51 -17.69 14.86
N PHE A 321 5.82 -16.88 15.88
CA PHE A 321 5.02 -15.71 16.26
C PHE A 321 5.62 -14.37 15.86
N ARG A 322 6.87 -14.36 15.39
CA ARG A 322 7.66 -13.15 15.19
C ARG A 322 8.27 -13.01 13.81
N ASP A 323 8.41 -14.13 13.10
CA ASP A 323 9.06 -14.16 11.80
C ASP A 323 8.04 -14.34 10.68
N ASP A 324 8.40 -13.80 9.54
CA ASP A 324 7.70 -14.03 8.28
C ASP A 324 8.14 -15.38 7.70
N LEU A 325 7.27 -16.35 7.80
CA LEU A 325 7.52 -17.72 7.35
C LEU A 325 6.62 -18.07 6.16
N PHE A 326 7.18 -17.97 4.96
CA PHE A 326 6.49 -18.30 3.70
C PHE A 326 6.45 -19.82 3.49
N ALA A 327 5.47 -20.47 4.12
CA ALA A 327 5.23 -21.92 3.99
C ALA A 327 3.77 -22.23 4.39
N PRO A 328 3.22 -23.38 3.98
CA PRO A 328 1.88 -23.80 4.37
C PRO A 328 1.87 -24.30 5.83
N VAL A 329 2.13 -23.41 6.78
CA VAL A 329 2.15 -23.69 8.22
C VAL A 329 1.30 -22.67 8.95
N VAL A 330 0.48 -23.12 9.90
CA VAL A 330 -0.36 -22.29 10.76
C VAL A 330 -0.26 -22.72 12.21
N SER A 331 -0.15 -21.73 13.11
CA SER A 331 -0.13 -21.92 14.56
C SER A 331 -1.53 -21.75 15.14
N LEU A 332 -2.07 -22.77 15.77
CA LEU A 332 -3.28 -22.69 16.60
C LEU A 332 -2.88 -22.35 18.04
N ILE A 333 -3.36 -21.20 18.53
CA ILE A 333 -2.91 -20.58 19.77
C ILE A 333 -4.11 -20.49 20.72
N PRO A 334 -4.17 -21.33 21.76
CA PRO A 334 -5.21 -21.23 22.77
C PRO A 334 -5.14 -19.89 23.49
N VAL A 335 -6.27 -19.24 23.68
CA VAL A 335 -6.39 -18.00 24.47
C VAL A 335 -7.60 -18.08 25.41
N GLY A 336 -7.44 -17.51 26.60
CA GLY A 336 -8.50 -17.40 27.58
C GLY A 336 -9.45 -16.23 27.30
N SER A 337 -8.99 -15.22 26.54
CA SER A 337 -9.78 -14.02 26.24
C SER A 337 -9.30 -13.32 24.96
N THR A 338 -10.15 -12.47 24.40
CA THR A 338 -9.80 -11.58 23.29
C THR A 338 -8.69 -10.59 23.68
N GLU A 339 -8.64 -10.16 24.93
CA GLU A 339 -7.58 -9.26 25.44
C GLU A 339 -6.20 -9.93 25.40
N GLU A 340 -6.15 -11.20 25.80
CA GLU A 340 -4.92 -11.99 25.70
C GLU A 340 -4.46 -12.14 24.25
N ALA A 341 -5.39 -12.42 23.33
CA ALA A 341 -5.11 -12.52 21.90
C ALA A 341 -4.55 -11.20 21.34
N LEU A 342 -5.15 -10.06 21.70
CA LEU A 342 -4.69 -8.74 21.30
C LEU A 342 -3.31 -8.39 21.88
N ALA A 343 -3.05 -8.75 23.13
CA ALA A 343 -1.75 -8.56 23.77
C ALA A 343 -0.67 -9.38 23.07
N ALA A 344 -0.96 -10.63 22.74
CA ALA A 344 -0.06 -11.51 21.99
C ALA A 344 0.20 -10.99 20.57
N ASP A 345 -0.81 -10.46 19.89
CA ASP A 345 -0.64 -9.84 18.56
C ASP A 345 0.23 -8.59 18.61
N ARG A 346 0.07 -7.75 19.63
CA ARG A 346 0.89 -6.52 19.79
C ARG A 346 2.37 -6.81 19.97
N ALA A 347 2.73 -7.98 20.48
CA ALA A 347 4.12 -8.41 20.63
C ALA A 347 4.79 -8.78 19.29
N CYS A 348 4.02 -9.04 18.23
CA CYS A 348 4.55 -9.30 16.91
C CYS A 348 5.02 -8.00 16.23
N PRO A 349 6.21 -7.95 15.62
CA PRO A 349 6.70 -6.75 14.94
C PRO A 349 6.01 -6.47 13.60
N TYR A 350 5.30 -7.45 13.02
CA TYR A 350 4.58 -7.34 11.77
C TYR A 350 3.12 -6.90 11.97
N ALA A 351 2.56 -6.18 11.00
CA ALA A 351 1.17 -5.75 10.99
C ALA A 351 0.72 -5.43 9.55
N LEU A 352 0.63 -6.44 8.71
CA LEU A 352 0.19 -6.33 7.31
C LEU A 352 -1.30 -6.55 7.19
N GLY A 353 -1.77 -7.77 7.43
CA GLY A 353 -3.17 -8.16 7.41
C GLY A 353 -3.63 -8.72 8.75
N ALA A 354 -4.95 -8.86 8.92
CA ALA A 354 -5.58 -9.60 9.99
C ALA A 354 -6.94 -10.13 9.54
N SER A 355 -7.37 -11.28 10.10
CA SER A 355 -8.71 -11.80 9.89
C SER A 355 -9.44 -11.92 11.24
N VAL A 356 -10.75 -11.62 11.26
CA VAL A 356 -11.58 -11.72 12.45
C VAL A 356 -12.84 -12.53 12.13
N PHE A 357 -13.06 -13.62 12.85
CA PHE A 357 -14.22 -14.48 12.68
C PHE A 357 -15.14 -14.40 13.90
N GLY A 358 -16.43 -14.18 13.67
CA GLY A 358 -17.44 -14.07 14.70
C GLY A 358 -18.71 -13.40 14.21
N ALA A 359 -19.65 -13.14 15.12
CA ALA A 359 -20.82 -12.34 14.80
C ALA A 359 -20.40 -10.99 14.22
N PRO A 360 -21.02 -10.52 13.11
CA PRO A 360 -20.52 -9.36 12.36
C PRO A 360 -20.37 -8.07 13.18
N ALA A 361 -21.21 -7.85 14.19
CA ALA A 361 -21.12 -6.70 15.08
C ALA A 361 -19.91 -6.81 16.02
N GLU A 362 -19.71 -7.99 16.64
CA GLU A 362 -18.61 -8.30 17.53
C GLU A 362 -17.27 -8.20 16.78
N ALA A 363 -17.18 -8.82 15.61
CA ALA A 363 -15.98 -8.79 14.79
C ALA A 363 -15.62 -7.37 14.36
N ARG A 364 -16.60 -6.55 13.91
CA ARG A 364 -16.36 -5.14 13.56
C ARG A 364 -15.93 -4.29 14.74
N ALA A 365 -16.41 -4.56 15.95
CA ALA A 365 -16.01 -3.83 17.14
C ALA A 365 -14.54 -4.07 17.50
N LEU A 366 -13.94 -5.20 17.06
CA LEU A 366 -12.53 -5.50 17.28
C LEU A 366 -11.60 -4.74 16.30
N VAL A 367 -12.08 -4.43 15.09
CA VAL A 367 -11.25 -3.83 14.01
C VAL A 367 -10.45 -2.60 14.45
N PRO A 368 -11.01 -1.60 15.18
CA PRO A 368 -10.24 -0.41 15.60
C PRO A 368 -9.08 -0.70 16.55
N ARG A 369 -9.05 -1.90 17.14
CA ARG A 369 -8.05 -2.32 18.12
C ARG A 369 -6.86 -3.04 17.48
N LEU A 370 -6.98 -3.41 16.20
CA LEU A 370 -5.96 -4.12 15.41
C LEU A 370 -5.00 -3.12 14.76
N ARG A 371 -3.71 -3.50 14.69
CA ARG A 371 -2.67 -2.67 14.06
C ARG A 371 -2.52 -2.93 12.55
N ALA A 372 -3.07 -4.03 12.06
CA ALA A 372 -2.95 -4.42 10.65
C ALA A 372 -3.43 -3.32 9.70
N GLY A 373 -2.77 -3.18 8.56
CA GLY A 373 -3.16 -2.22 7.53
C GLY A 373 -4.40 -2.67 6.75
N SER A 374 -4.65 -3.99 6.69
CA SER A 374 -5.84 -4.58 6.06
C SER A 374 -6.51 -5.55 7.04
N VAL A 375 -7.82 -5.43 7.23
CA VAL A 375 -8.59 -6.33 8.12
C VAL A 375 -9.76 -6.91 7.36
N VAL A 376 -9.90 -8.24 7.42
CA VAL A 376 -10.99 -8.97 6.79
C VAL A 376 -11.89 -9.60 7.87
N VAL A 377 -13.21 -9.48 7.75
CA VAL A 377 -14.17 -10.03 8.68
C VAL A 377 -14.88 -11.22 8.04
N ASN A 378 -14.85 -12.37 8.70
CA ASN A 378 -15.46 -13.64 8.28
C ASN A 378 -15.01 -14.13 6.89
N ASP A 379 -13.78 -13.81 6.52
CA ASP A 379 -13.11 -14.27 5.31
C ASP A 379 -11.59 -14.13 5.46
N VAL A 380 -10.84 -14.57 4.45
CA VAL A 380 -9.37 -14.44 4.39
C VAL A 380 -8.93 -14.02 2.99
N ILE A 381 -7.85 -13.28 2.89
CA ILE A 381 -7.09 -12.96 1.66
C ILE A 381 -7.95 -12.33 0.54
N VAL A 382 -8.93 -13.07 0.00
CA VAL A 382 -9.67 -12.74 -1.24
C VAL A 382 -10.29 -11.33 -1.22
N PRO A 383 -10.96 -10.87 -0.16
CA PRO A 383 -11.54 -9.52 -0.14
C PRO A 383 -10.51 -8.38 -0.29
N THR A 384 -9.23 -8.64 -0.01
CA THR A 384 -8.18 -7.65 -0.20
C THR A 384 -7.84 -7.41 -1.68
N ALA A 385 -8.34 -8.24 -2.59
CA ALA A 385 -8.19 -8.06 -4.03
C ALA A 385 -9.09 -6.94 -4.60
N ASP A 386 -10.01 -6.39 -3.82
CA ASP A 386 -10.84 -5.25 -4.25
C ASP A 386 -9.95 -4.07 -4.65
N PRO A 387 -9.98 -3.64 -5.92
CA PRO A 387 -9.08 -2.61 -6.43
C PRO A 387 -9.34 -1.21 -5.85
N ARG A 388 -10.42 -1.03 -5.12
CA ARG A 388 -10.76 0.22 -4.42
C ARG A 388 -10.03 0.38 -3.09
N LEU A 389 -9.60 -0.74 -2.50
CA LEU A 389 -8.96 -0.76 -1.19
C LEU A 389 -7.47 -0.46 -1.30
N PRO A 390 -6.94 0.44 -0.46
CA PRO A 390 -5.50 0.58 -0.30
C PRO A 390 -4.93 -0.66 0.38
N PHE A 391 -3.66 -0.97 0.10
CA PHE A 391 -2.96 -2.07 0.73
C PHE A 391 -1.59 -1.63 1.19
N GLY A 392 -1.25 -1.94 2.44
CA GLY A 392 0.04 -1.61 3.04
C GLY A 392 0.09 -2.05 4.49
N GLY A 393 1.29 -2.16 5.04
CA GLY A 393 1.57 -2.61 6.39
C GLY A 393 2.05 -1.51 7.33
N ARG A 394 2.37 -1.93 8.57
CA ARG A 394 2.99 -1.11 9.61
C ARG A 394 4.12 -1.90 10.29
N GLY A 395 5.05 -1.18 10.93
CA GLY A 395 6.18 -1.82 11.59
C GLY A 395 7.08 -2.55 10.60
N ARG A 396 7.42 -3.81 10.87
CA ARG A 396 8.23 -4.61 9.95
C ARG A 396 7.52 -5.02 8.66
N SER A 397 6.19 -4.82 8.57
CA SER A 397 5.44 -4.97 7.33
C SER A 397 5.52 -3.74 6.41
N GLY A 398 6.33 -2.75 6.75
CA GLY A 398 6.66 -1.64 5.89
C GLY A 398 5.82 -0.39 6.13
N PHE A 399 5.76 0.45 5.10
CA PHE A 399 5.07 1.74 5.12
C PHE A 399 4.72 2.19 3.70
N GLY A 400 3.85 3.19 3.60
CA GLY A 400 3.23 3.57 2.35
C GLY A 400 2.08 2.64 1.99
N VAL A 401 1.47 2.89 0.85
CA VAL A 401 0.32 2.10 0.36
C VAL A 401 0.42 1.88 -1.13
N THR A 402 -0.03 0.72 -1.56
CA THR A 402 -0.29 0.38 -2.95
C THR A 402 -1.80 0.21 -3.16
N ARG A 403 -2.24 0.16 -4.40
CA ARG A 403 -3.64 -0.04 -4.79
C ARG A 403 -4.61 1.06 -4.30
N GLY A 404 -5.84 0.99 -4.74
CA GLY A 404 -6.86 1.97 -4.40
C GLY A 404 -6.55 3.40 -4.86
N ALA A 405 -7.29 4.33 -4.33
CA ALA A 405 -7.09 5.77 -4.56
C ALA A 405 -5.77 6.25 -3.96
N GLU A 406 -5.47 5.81 -2.75
CA GLU A 406 -4.27 6.15 -2.00
C GLU A 406 -3.00 5.68 -2.72
N GLY A 407 -3.01 4.45 -3.26
CA GLY A 407 -1.88 3.91 -4.05
C GLY A 407 -1.65 4.69 -5.34
N LEU A 408 -2.72 5.07 -6.05
CA LEU A 408 -2.57 5.95 -7.22
C LEU A 408 -2.01 7.32 -6.84
N LEU A 409 -2.48 7.90 -5.75
CA LEU A 409 -2.02 9.22 -5.27
C LEU A 409 -0.59 9.18 -4.73
N ALA A 410 -0.14 8.06 -4.18
CA ALA A 410 1.24 7.84 -3.72
C ALA A 410 2.26 7.85 -4.88
N LEU A 411 1.81 7.60 -6.10
CA LEU A 411 2.59 7.69 -7.34
C LEU A 411 2.58 9.11 -7.95
N THR A 412 2.12 10.11 -7.19
CA THR A 412 2.04 11.51 -7.61
C THR A 412 2.56 12.44 -6.53
N VAL A 413 3.05 13.63 -6.93
CA VAL A 413 3.36 14.73 -6.02
C VAL A 413 2.24 15.75 -6.03
N ALA A 414 1.88 16.25 -4.85
CA ALA A 414 0.93 17.35 -4.73
C ALA A 414 1.65 18.69 -4.95
N LYS A 415 1.27 19.43 -6.00
CA LYS A 415 1.75 20.79 -6.24
C LYS A 415 0.69 21.79 -5.79
N ALA A 416 1.02 22.61 -4.79
CA ALA A 416 0.20 23.74 -4.39
C ALA A 416 0.42 24.92 -5.34
N VAL A 417 -0.66 25.46 -5.88
CA VAL A 417 -0.64 26.62 -6.75
C VAL A 417 -1.47 27.74 -6.12
N SER A 418 -0.85 28.88 -5.85
CA SER A 418 -1.51 30.08 -5.33
C SER A 418 -1.44 31.19 -6.35
N VAL A 419 -2.57 31.76 -6.71
CA VAL A 419 -2.67 32.87 -7.66
C VAL A 419 -3.26 34.07 -6.94
N ARG A 420 -2.48 35.15 -6.83
CA ARG A 420 -3.00 36.41 -6.30
C ARG A 420 -3.62 37.25 -7.42
N ARG A 421 -4.86 37.62 -7.20
CA ARG A 421 -5.58 38.57 -8.04
C ARG A 421 -5.48 39.98 -7.42
N GLY A 422 -5.35 40.99 -8.26
CA GLY A 422 -5.23 42.38 -7.82
C GLY A 422 -3.82 42.79 -7.35
N ARG A 423 -3.65 44.07 -7.02
CA ARG A 423 -2.35 44.69 -6.67
C ARG A 423 -2.11 44.79 -5.16
N PHE A 424 -3.09 44.56 -4.31
CA PHE A 424 -2.95 44.73 -2.88
C PHE A 424 -2.00 43.68 -2.25
N ARG A 425 -0.82 44.17 -1.82
CA ARG A 425 0.27 43.36 -1.23
C ARG A 425 0.84 44.05 -0.01
N PRO A 426 0.12 44.12 1.09
CA PRO A 426 0.55 44.85 2.31
C PRO A 426 1.88 44.35 2.89
N HIS A 427 2.22 43.09 2.67
CA HIS A 427 3.46 42.47 3.16
C HIS A 427 4.72 42.96 2.46
N LEU A 428 4.60 43.67 1.32
CA LEU A 428 5.77 44.22 0.60
C LEU A 428 6.23 45.59 1.15
N ARG A 429 5.40 46.26 1.95
CA ARG A 429 5.81 47.50 2.64
C ARG A 429 6.44 47.19 4.01
N ARG A 430 7.33 48.06 4.48
CA ARG A 430 7.91 47.88 5.82
C ARG A 430 6.81 47.99 6.88
N PRO A 431 6.76 47.05 7.84
CA PRO A 431 5.80 47.13 8.93
C PRO A 431 5.99 48.39 9.79
N THR A 432 4.91 48.98 10.24
CA THR A 432 4.89 50.10 11.17
C THR A 432 4.36 49.68 12.55
N PRO A 433 4.59 50.44 13.62
CA PRO A 433 4.00 50.16 14.93
C PRO A 433 2.45 50.04 14.87
N SER A 434 1.80 50.79 13.97
CA SER A 434 0.36 50.72 13.78
C SER A 434 -0.08 49.40 13.16
N ASP A 435 0.76 48.74 12.35
CA ASP A 435 0.44 47.43 11.77
C ASP A 435 0.48 46.35 12.85
N ALA A 436 1.42 46.44 13.80
CA ALA A 436 1.48 45.50 14.93
C ALA A 436 0.20 45.51 15.75
N ALA A 437 -0.35 46.69 16.03
CA ALA A 437 -1.58 46.83 16.79
C ALA A 437 -2.82 46.38 15.98
N MET A 438 -2.84 46.60 14.64
CA MET A 438 -3.87 46.10 13.75
C MET A 438 -3.86 44.56 13.66
N LEU A 439 -2.68 43.99 13.50
CA LEU A 439 -2.51 42.52 13.43
C LEU A 439 -2.88 41.84 14.75
N ARG A 440 -2.55 42.49 15.88
CA ARG A 440 -2.97 42.00 17.21
C ARG A 440 -4.50 42.00 17.38
N ALA A 441 -5.15 43.05 16.95
CA ALA A 441 -6.63 43.12 16.96
C ALA A 441 -7.24 42.08 15.99
N LEU A 442 -6.65 41.88 14.82
CA LEU A 442 -7.10 40.85 13.86
C LEU A 442 -6.94 39.44 14.46
N LEU A 443 -5.82 39.16 15.13
CA LEU A 443 -5.58 37.89 15.81
C LEU A 443 -6.64 37.63 16.90
N GLN A 444 -6.93 38.64 17.74
CA GLN A 444 -7.96 38.54 18.76
C GLN A 444 -9.37 38.34 18.16
N LEU A 445 -9.68 39.03 17.05
CA LEU A 445 -10.97 38.91 16.39
C LEU A 445 -11.20 37.51 15.80
N LEU A 446 -10.18 36.96 15.17
CA LEU A 446 -10.30 35.68 14.44
C LEU A 446 -10.16 34.46 15.36
N HIS A 447 -9.32 34.54 16.41
CA HIS A 447 -8.91 33.40 17.20
C HIS A 447 -9.16 33.54 18.70
N GLY A 448 -9.52 34.73 19.19
CA GLY A 448 -9.81 34.99 20.59
C GLY A 448 -11.19 34.52 21.03
N GLY A 449 -11.40 34.48 22.36
CA GLY A 449 -12.70 34.26 22.95
C GLY A 449 -13.65 35.46 22.80
N ALA A 450 -14.88 35.38 23.29
CA ALA A 450 -15.87 36.42 23.14
C ALA A 450 -15.40 37.80 23.66
N ARG A 451 -14.73 37.85 24.80
CA ARG A 451 -14.15 39.05 25.38
C ARG A 451 -13.05 39.66 24.49
N ASP A 452 -12.16 38.84 23.96
CA ASP A 452 -11.08 39.29 23.09
C ASP A 452 -11.61 39.86 21.79
N ARG A 453 -12.59 39.21 21.18
CA ARG A 453 -13.28 39.67 19.97
C ARG A 453 -13.94 41.03 20.17
N MET A 454 -14.61 41.23 21.32
CA MET A 454 -15.21 42.51 21.66
C MET A 454 -14.17 43.63 21.84
N THR A 455 -13.05 43.30 22.48
CA THR A 455 -11.90 44.22 22.67
C THR A 455 -11.30 44.62 21.33
N ALA A 456 -11.09 43.62 20.47
CA ALA A 456 -10.58 43.83 19.10
C ALA A 456 -11.48 44.71 18.26
N LEU A 457 -12.80 44.46 18.28
CA LEU A 457 -13.77 45.29 17.57
C LEU A 457 -13.76 46.76 18.03
N ARG A 458 -13.71 46.99 19.36
CA ARG A 458 -13.59 48.35 19.95
C ARG A 458 -12.28 49.03 19.51
N SER A 459 -11.18 48.32 19.50
CA SER A 459 -9.87 48.84 19.06
C SER A 459 -9.87 49.23 17.57
N LEU A 460 -10.45 48.39 16.70
CA LEU A 460 -10.54 48.66 15.26
C LEU A 460 -11.50 49.83 14.97
N ALA A 461 -12.64 49.95 15.69
CA ALA A 461 -13.61 51.04 15.55
C ALA A 461 -13.02 52.41 15.94
N ARG A 462 -12.23 52.48 17.02
CA ARG A 462 -11.54 53.73 17.47
C ARG A 462 -10.58 54.26 16.41
N ARG A 463 -9.93 53.40 15.62
CA ARG A 463 -8.98 53.79 14.58
C ARG A 463 -9.63 54.33 13.30
N ARG A 464 -10.91 54.11 13.09
CA ARG A 464 -11.69 54.63 11.95
C ARG A 464 -12.25 56.03 12.16
N ARG A 465 -12.18 56.60 13.39
CA ARG A 465 -12.60 57.97 13.64
C ARG A 465 -11.50 58.93 13.14
N PRO A 466 -11.83 59.87 12.21
CA PRO A 466 -10.89 60.91 11.81
C PRO A 466 -10.52 61.76 13.06
N PRO A 467 -9.32 62.32 13.11
CA PRO A 467 -8.98 63.23 14.19
C PRO A 467 -10.00 64.36 14.18
N GLN A 468 -10.65 64.59 15.34
CA GLN A 468 -11.49 65.79 15.53
C GLN A 468 -10.63 66.98 15.26
N ARG A 469 -10.96 67.77 14.23
CA ARG A 469 -10.35 69.10 14.04
C ARG A 469 -10.59 69.86 15.29
N GLY A 470 -9.54 70.19 16.00
CA GLY A 470 -9.59 71.07 17.16
C GLY A 470 -10.33 72.34 16.80
N ALA A 471 -11.38 72.65 17.57
CA ALA A 471 -12.02 73.94 17.53
C ALA A 471 -10.96 74.96 17.88
N GLY A 472 -10.55 75.78 16.89
CA GLY A 472 -9.74 76.94 17.10
C GLY A 472 -10.46 77.85 18.04
N SER A 473 -9.88 78.05 19.23
CA SER A 473 -10.23 79.20 20.08
C SER A 473 -9.74 80.46 19.38
N GLY A 474 -10.68 81.27 18.93
CA GLY A 474 -10.39 82.63 18.54
C GLY A 474 -9.97 83.45 19.75
N GLU A 475 -8.94 84.21 19.62
CA GLU A 475 -8.75 85.59 20.06
C GLU A 475 -7.64 86.23 19.22
#